data_2a896a303d0e911a17c8e3165a006e29
#
_entry.id   2a896a303d0e911a17c8e3165a006e29
#
_cell.length_a   1.000
_cell.length_b   1.000
_cell.length_c   1.000
_cell.angle_alpha   90.00
_cell.angle_beta   90.00
_cell.angle_gamma   90.00
#
_symmetry.space_group_name_H-M   'P 1'
#
loop_
_entity.id
_entity.type
_entity.pdbx_description
1 polymer ?
#
loop_
_entity_poly.entity_id
_entity_poly.type
_entity_poly.pdbx_seq_one_letter_code
_entity_poly.pdbx_strand_id
1 'polypeptide(L)'
;MKRVAIACWPDIRLERPVHEINEMFAVHIARAGAVPFLVPIRDRGADLTPYVEQMDGLLLMGGADVSSFLYDEDPHKESERFHFKRDASEIALFHAARKAKKPVLGICRGMHLINVVLGGTLHQHLPDWSTQVTHGGDYPRRFPFHRVRTTGGRMKEL
;
A
#
# COMPACT_ATOMS: atom_id res chain seq x y z
N MET A 1 4.93 -17.04 17.15
CA MET A 1 4.82 -15.57 16.99
C MET A 1 4.28 -15.31 15.59
N LYS A 2 3.33 -14.37 15.42
CA LYS A 2 2.74 -14.05 14.12
C LYS A 2 3.76 -13.35 13.24
N ARG A 3 3.75 -13.63 11.92
CA ARG A 3 4.66 -13.06 10.94
C ARG A 3 3.88 -12.18 9.97
N VAL A 4 4.28 -10.94 9.80
CA VAL A 4 3.64 -9.99 8.90
C VAL A 4 4.58 -9.67 7.75
N ALA A 5 4.15 -10.02 6.53
CA ALA A 5 4.83 -9.68 5.32
C ALA A 5 4.65 -8.20 4.98
N ILE A 6 5.71 -7.51 4.63
CA ILE A 6 5.69 -6.12 4.16
C ILE A 6 6.11 -6.12 2.69
N ALA A 7 5.21 -5.71 1.79
CA ALA A 7 5.58 -5.51 0.39
C ALA A 7 6.55 -4.33 0.28
N CYS A 8 7.73 -4.55 -0.29
CA CYS A 8 8.77 -3.54 -0.39
C CYS A 8 8.47 -2.47 -1.43
N TRP A 9 9.09 -1.32 -1.25
CA TRP A 9 9.21 -0.27 -2.26
C TRP A 9 10.45 -0.50 -3.11
N PRO A 10 10.37 -0.43 -4.44
CA PRO A 10 11.54 -0.44 -5.30
C PRO A 10 12.11 0.98 -5.44
N ASP A 11 13.40 1.10 -5.34
CA ASP A 11 14.13 2.35 -5.56
C ASP A 11 15.43 2.08 -6.31
N ILE A 12 16.08 3.15 -6.79
CA ILE A 12 17.41 3.10 -7.40
C ILE A 12 18.32 4.02 -6.59
N ARG A 13 19.32 3.45 -5.93
CA ARG A 13 20.31 4.20 -5.17
C ARG A 13 21.71 3.88 -5.68
N LEU A 14 22.46 4.94 -5.99
CA LEU A 14 23.81 4.80 -6.54
C LEU A 14 23.83 3.83 -7.73
N GLU A 15 22.91 3.99 -8.67
CA GLU A 15 22.73 3.15 -9.86
C GLU A 15 22.42 1.67 -9.59
N ARG A 16 22.08 1.33 -8.36
CA ARG A 16 21.72 -0.03 -7.96
C ARG A 16 20.24 -0.13 -7.63
N PRO A 17 19.53 -1.16 -8.16
CA PRO A 17 18.16 -1.41 -7.74
C PRO A 17 18.16 -1.90 -6.28
N VAL A 18 17.33 -1.27 -5.47
CA VAL A 18 17.14 -1.65 -4.07
C VAL A 18 15.66 -1.89 -3.79
N HIS A 19 15.40 -2.69 -2.75
CA HIS A 19 14.08 -2.82 -2.17
C HIS A 19 14.12 -2.33 -0.73
N GLU A 20 13.25 -1.40 -0.40
CA GLU A 20 13.24 -0.79 0.92
C GLU A 20 11.84 -0.69 1.53
N ILE A 21 11.80 -0.40 2.81
CA ILE A 21 10.58 -0.05 3.54
C ILE A 21 10.85 1.19 4.39
N ASN A 22 9.80 1.90 4.76
CA ASN A 22 9.91 2.82 5.87
C ASN A 22 10.03 2.00 7.17
N GLU A 23 11.10 2.23 7.92
CA GLU A 23 11.43 1.53 9.16
C GLU A 23 10.26 1.48 10.15
N MET A 24 9.46 2.56 10.21
CA MET A 24 8.34 2.66 11.13
C MET A 24 7.32 1.53 10.99
N PHE A 25 7.14 0.97 9.79
CA PHE A 25 6.26 -0.18 9.60
C PHE A 25 6.78 -1.42 10.34
N ALA A 26 8.08 -1.70 10.22
CA ALA A 26 8.71 -2.81 10.93
C ALA A 26 8.64 -2.60 12.45
N VAL A 27 8.94 -1.39 12.92
CA VAL A 27 8.88 -1.02 14.35
C VAL A 27 7.47 -1.21 14.91
N HIS A 28 6.42 -0.76 14.22
CA HIS A 28 5.05 -0.89 14.71
C HIS A 28 4.57 -2.35 14.72
N ILE A 29 4.92 -3.14 13.71
CA ILE A 29 4.62 -4.58 13.68
C ILE A 29 5.29 -5.29 14.86
N ALA A 30 6.57 -4.98 15.11
CA ALA A 30 7.32 -5.56 16.22
C ALA A 30 6.71 -5.16 17.59
N ARG A 31 6.32 -3.91 17.77
CA ARG A 31 5.62 -3.42 18.99
C ARG A 31 4.27 -4.09 19.19
N ALA A 32 3.59 -4.48 18.12
CA ALA A 32 2.35 -5.25 18.17
C ALA A 32 2.58 -6.75 18.47
N GLY A 33 3.81 -7.17 18.76
CA GLY A 33 4.14 -8.56 19.12
C GLY A 33 4.24 -9.51 17.91
N ALA A 34 4.41 -8.99 16.70
CA ALA A 34 4.59 -9.77 15.49
C ALA A 34 6.00 -9.60 14.90
N VAL A 35 6.41 -10.51 14.04
CA VAL A 35 7.69 -10.45 13.32
C VAL A 35 7.46 -9.88 11.93
N PRO A 36 8.02 -8.70 11.61
CA PRO A 36 8.00 -8.20 10.25
C PRO A 36 9.01 -8.97 9.38
N PHE A 37 8.64 -9.26 8.13
CA PHE A 37 9.58 -9.70 7.12
C PHE A 37 9.26 -9.08 5.76
N LEU A 38 10.29 -8.89 4.93
CA LEU A 38 10.18 -8.14 3.70
C LEU A 38 9.91 -9.07 2.53
N VAL A 39 8.96 -8.66 1.67
CA VAL A 39 8.71 -9.32 0.38
C VAL A 39 9.19 -8.38 -0.73
N PRO A 40 10.24 -8.74 -1.46
CA PRO A 40 10.73 -7.92 -2.55
C PRO A 40 9.72 -7.87 -3.70
N ILE A 41 9.81 -6.81 -4.52
CA ILE A 41 9.03 -6.73 -5.74
C ILE A 41 9.44 -7.88 -6.66
N ARG A 42 8.44 -8.62 -7.15
CA ARG A 42 8.63 -9.78 -8.02
C ARG A 42 8.18 -9.46 -9.44
N ASP A 43 8.74 -10.17 -10.38
CA ASP A 43 8.30 -10.10 -11.77
C ASP A 43 6.91 -10.73 -11.93
N ARG A 44 6.21 -10.33 -12.98
CA ARG A 44 4.90 -10.89 -13.31
C ARG A 44 5.03 -12.41 -13.52
N GLY A 45 4.15 -13.16 -12.86
CA GLY A 45 4.17 -14.62 -12.92
C GLY A 45 5.16 -15.31 -11.98
N ALA A 46 5.89 -14.56 -11.15
CA ALA A 46 6.74 -15.15 -10.13
C ALA A 46 5.93 -15.96 -9.12
N ASP A 47 6.49 -17.05 -8.65
CA ASP A 47 5.88 -17.85 -7.58
C ASP A 47 5.94 -17.07 -6.25
N LEU A 48 4.77 -16.77 -5.71
CA LEU A 48 4.60 -16.10 -4.42
C LEU A 48 4.28 -17.06 -3.28
N THR A 49 4.12 -18.34 -3.57
CA THR A 49 3.76 -19.38 -2.59
C THR A 49 4.67 -19.36 -1.36
N PRO A 50 6.01 -19.31 -1.50
CA PRO A 50 6.90 -19.34 -0.34
C PRO A 50 6.67 -18.16 0.62
N TYR A 51 6.33 -16.98 0.09
CA TYR A 51 6.03 -15.81 0.93
C TYR A 51 4.67 -15.94 1.63
N VAL A 52 3.66 -16.43 0.88
CA VAL A 52 2.29 -16.60 1.40
C VAL A 52 2.23 -17.67 2.50
N GLU A 53 2.96 -18.76 2.36
CA GLU A 53 3.07 -19.79 3.37
C GLU A 53 3.75 -19.30 4.66
N GLN A 54 4.73 -18.41 4.51
CA GLN A 54 5.48 -17.86 5.65
C GLN A 54 4.72 -16.77 6.41
N MET A 55 3.71 -16.09 5.81
CA MET A 55 3.03 -14.97 6.46
C MET A 55 1.76 -15.38 7.18
N ASP A 56 1.46 -14.69 8.27
CA ASP A 56 0.16 -14.69 8.95
C ASP A 56 -0.71 -13.49 8.55
N GLY A 57 -0.11 -12.47 7.91
CA GLY A 57 -0.78 -11.29 7.40
C GLY A 57 0.12 -10.52 6.43
N LEU A 58 -0.51 -9.67 5.60
CA LEU A 58 0.16 -8.85 4.60
C LEU A 58 -0.06 -7.36 4.90
N LEU A 59 1.01 -6.56 4.85
CA LEU A 59 0.97 -5.10 4.85
C LEU A 59 1.37 -4.57 3.47
N LEU A 60 0.47 -3.81 2.85
CA LEU A 60 0.73 -2.99 1.68
C LEU A 60 0.96 -1.54 2.12
N MET A 61 2.16 -1.02 1.87
CA MET A 61 2.60 0.29 2.34
C MET A 61 2.11 1.44 1.48
N GLY A 62 2.29 2.65 2.00
CA GLY A 62 2.16 3.90 1.27
C GLY A 62 3.20 4.05 0.15
N GLY A 63 3.15 5.17 -0.56
CA GLY A 63 4.08 5.52 -1.65
C GLY A 63 3.43 6.33 -2.75
N ALA A 64 4.10 6.43 -3.89
CA ALA A 64 3.63 7.10 -5.10
C ALA A 64 2.31 6.50 -5.62
N ASP A 65 1.68 7.18 -6.56
CA ASP A 65 0.33 6.84 -7.00
C ASP A 65 0.21 5.42 -7.59
N VAL A 66 -0.98 4.86 -7.42
CA VAL A 66 -1.40 3.65 -8.16
C VAL A 66 -1.72 4.06 -9.59
N SER A 67 -1.25 3.26 -10.56
CA SER A 67 -1.48 3.54 -11.97
C SER A 67 -2.97 3.68 -12.29
N SER A 68 -3.34 4.82 -12.90
CA SER A 68 -4.72 5.11 -13.32
C SER A 68 -5.22 4.15 -14.41
N PHE A 69 -4.32 3.58 -15.21
CA PHE A 69 -4.67 2.54 -16.19
C PHE A 69 -5.26 1.26 -15.57
N LEU A 70 -5.08 1.05 -14.27
CA LEU A 70 -5.67 -0.10 -13.56
C LEU A 70 -7.18 0.06 -13.31
N TYR A 71 -7.71 1.27 -13.49
CA TYR A 71 -9.15 1.58 -13.37
C TYR A 71 -9.66 2.38 -14.59
N ASP A 72 -9.02 2.14 -15.76
CA ASP A 72 -9.44 2.62 -17.08
C ASP A 72 -9.51 4.15 -17.21
N GLU A 73 -8.60 4.87 -16.53
CA GLU A 73 -8.46 6.31 -16.63
C GLU A 73 -7.08 6.72 -17.17
N ASP A 74 -7.03 7.83 -17.92
CA ASP A 74 -5.77 8.48 -18.29
C ASP A 74 -5.14 9.17 -17.07
N PRO A 75 -3.79 9.27 -17.01
CA PRO A 75 -3.11 9.95 -15.92
C PRO A 75 -3.47 11.43 -15.83
N HIS A 76 -3.83 11.88 -14.64
CA HIS A 76 -3.95 13.32 -14.37
C HIS A 76 -2.57 13.98 -14.40
N LYS A 77 -2.51 15.25 -14.84
CA LYS A 77 -1.24 16.00 -14.95
C LYS A 77 -0.45 16.16 -13.64
N GLU A 78 -1.16 16.11 -12.50
CA GLU A 78 -0.56 16.19 -11.16
C GLU A 78 -0.29 14.81 -10.53
N SER A 79 -0.54 13.72 -11.27
CA SER A 79 -0.24 12.37 -10.78
C SER A 79 1.27 12.16 -10.63
N GLU A 80 1.68 11.51 -9.57
CA GLU A 80 3.05 11.08 -9.39
C GLU A 80 3.43 9.96 -10.38
N ARG A 81 4.72 9.74 -10.56
CA ARG A 81 5.22 8.69 -11.45
C ARG A 81 4.75 7.31 -10.99
N PHE A 82 4.02 6.61 -11.84
CA PHE A 82 3.58 5.23 -11.61
C PHE A 82 4.74 4.24 -11.61
N HIS A 83 4.58 3.20 -10.81
CA HIS A 83 5.55 2.12 -10.76
C HIS A 83 4.87 0.78 -11.11
N PHE A 84 4.68 0.53 -12.40
CA PHE A 84 3.92 -0.63 -12.92
C PHE A 84 4.37 -1.99 -12.39
N LYS A 85 5.68 -2.19 -12.20
CA LYS A 85 6.21 -3.43 -11.66
C LYS A 85 5.79 -3.63 -10.19
N ARG A 86 5.75 -2.55 -9.42
CA ARG A 86 5.26 -2.56 -8.03
C ARG A 86 3.78 -2.87 -8.00
N ASP A 87 2.97 -2.17 -8.82
CA ASP A 87 1.54 -2.43 -8.92
C ASP A 87 1.26 -3.89 -9.22
N ALA A 88 1.87 -4.44 -10.28
CA ALA A 88 1.69 -5.83 -10.66
C ALA A 88 2.09 -6.83 -9.57
N SER A 89 3.21 -6.58 -8.89
CA SER A 89 3.70 -7.44 -7.80
C SER A 89 2.79 -7.40 -6.57
N GLU A 90 2.36 -6.21 -6.15
CA GLU A 90 1.48 -6.04 -4.99
C GLU A 90 0.06 -6.58 -5.27
N ILE A 91 -0.47 -6.42 -6.49
CA ILE A 91 -1.74 -7.02 -6.92
C ILE A 91 -1.67 -8.55 -6.82
N ALA A 92 -0.62 -9.15 -7.38
CA ALA A 92 -0.43 -10.59 -7.33
C ALA A 92 -0.33 -11.09 -5.88
N LEU A 93 0.42 -10.39 -5.03
CA LEU A 93 0.58 -10.71 -3.61
C LEU A 93 -0.74 -10.57 -2.84
N PHE A 94 -1.53 -9.52 -3.13
CA PHE A 94 -2.85 -9.34 -2.56
C PHE A 94 -3.78 -10.51 -2.89
N HIS A 95 -3.86 -10.91 -4.16
CA HIS A 95 -4.70 -12.04 -4.56
C HIS A 95 -4.24 -13.36 -3.94
N ALA A 96 -2.94 -13.61 -3.88
CA ALA A 96 -2.37 -14.80 -3.25
C ALA A 96 -2.68 -14.85 -1.74
N ALA A 97 -2.53 -13.72 -1.04
CA ALA A 97 -2.88 -13.60 0.38
C ALA A 97 -4.38 -13.84 0.61
N ARG A 98 -5.25 -13.22 -0.21
CA ARG A 98 -6.71 -13.41 -0.14
C ARG A 98 -7.12 -14.87 -0.38
N LYS A 99 -6.55 -15.52 -1.41
CA LYS A 99 -6.77 -16.93 -1.70
C LYS A 99 -6.40 -17.82 -0.52
N ALA A 100 -5.31 -17.51 0.16
CA ALA A 100 -4.85 -18.19 1.37
C ALA A 100 -5.57 -17.75 2.66
N LYS A 101 -6.61 -16.90 2.55
CA LYS A 101 -7.38 -16.36 3.68
C LYS A 101 -6.52 -15.62 4.72
N LYS A 102 -5.40 -15.03 4.29
CA LYS A 102 -4.56 -14.18 5.15
C LYS A 102 -5.14 -12.77 5.22
N PRO A 103 -5.16 -12.13 6.40
CA PRO A 103 -5.58 -10.74 6.53
C PRO A 103 -4.61 -9.82 5.78
N VAL A 104 -5.16 -8.77 5.17
CA VAL A 104 -4.39 -7.74 4.45
C VAL A 104 -4.74 -6.37 5.02
N LEU A 105 -3.73 -5.58 5.32
CA LEU A 105 -3.84 -4.17 5.70
C LEU A 105 -3.18 -3.30 4.62
N GLY A 106 -3.93 -2.33 4.09
CA GLY A 106 -3.39 -1.29 3.21
C GLY A 106 -3.29 0.03 3.95
N ILE A 107 -2.15 0.70 3.84
CA ILE A 107 -1.92 2.05 4.41
C ILE A 107 -1.65 3.02 3.27
N CYS A 108 -2.37 4.16 3.23
CA CYS A 108 -2.23 5.19 2.19
C CYS A 108 -2.38 4.54 0.79
N ARG A 109 -1.34 4.57 -0.05
CA ARG A 109 -1.35 3.92 -1.36
C ARG A 109 -1.80 2.45 -1.32
N GLY A 110 -1.41 1.70 -0.29
CA GLY A 110 -1.85 0.30 -0.13
C GLY A 110 -3.37 0.17 -0.02
N MET A 111 -4.05 1.12 0.63
CA MET A 111 -5.52 1.19 0.67
C MET A 111 -6.09 1.52 -0.71
N HIS A 112 -5.45 2.46 -1.44
CA HIS A 112 -5.85 2.82 -2.80
C HIS A 112 -5.75 1.60 -3.74
N LEU A 113 -4.65 0.86 -3.67
CA LEU A 113 -4.46 -0.35 -4.46
C LEU A 113 -5.54 -1.40 -4.16
N ILE A 114 -5.85 -1.64 -2.90
CA ILE A 114 -6.91 -2.58 -2.50
C ILE A 114 -8.26 -2.15 -3.08
N ASN A 115 -8.60 -0.86 -3.04
CA ASN A 115 -9.83 -0.34 -3.62
C ASN A 115 -9.89 -0.63 -5.13
N VAL A 116 -8.82 -0.31 -5.86
CA VAL A 116 -8.74 -0.54 -7.32
C VAL A 116 -8.83 -2.03 -7.66
N VAL A 117 -8.11 -2.88 -6.97
CA VAL A 117 -8.14 -4.34 -7.21
C VAL A 117 -9.50 -4.96 -6.92
N LEU A 118 -10.31 -4.33 -6.07
CA LEU A 118 -11.69 -4.72 -5.79
C LEU A 118 -12.71 -4.09 -6.74
N GLY A 119 -12.26 -3.39 -7.79
CA GLY A 119 -13.10 -2.79 -8.84
C GLY A 119 -13.50 -1.34 -8.56
N GLY A 120 -12.89 -0.68 -7.58
CA GLY A 120 -13.09 0.75 -7.33
C GLY A 120 -12.19 1.63 -8.20
N THR A 121 -12.48 2.93 -8.19
CA THR A 121 -11.68 3.99 -8.84
C THR A 121 -11.12 4.96 -7.80
N LEU A 122 -10.25 5.88 -8.22
CA LEU A 122 -9.62 6.87 -7.35
C LEU A 122 -9.83 8.28 -7.92
N HIS A 123 -10.02 9.26 -7.05
CA HIS A 123 -9.82 10.66 -7.40
C HIS A 123 -8.31 10.91 -7.48
N GLN A 124 -7.79 11.11 -8.71
CA GLN A 124 -6.35 11.25 -8.95
C GLN A 124 -5.78 12.54 -8.34
N HIS A 125 -6.57 13.61 -8.26
CA HIS A 125 -6.17 14.89 -7.66
C HIS A 125 -7.30 15.45 -6.78
N LEU A 126 -7.15 15.29 -5.46
CA LEU A 126 -8.18 15.69 -4.50
C LEU A 126 -8.54 17.18 -4.54
N PRO A 127 -7.61 18.13 -4.79
CA PRO A 127 -7.95 19.56 -4.91
C PRO A 127 -9.01 19.88 -5.95
N ASP A 128 -9.17 19.08 -7.00
CA ASP A 128 -10.20 19.28 -8.01
C ASP A 128 -11.61 18.99 -7.49
N TRP A 129 -11.72 18.23 -6.39
CA TRP A 129 -12.98 17.73 -5.84
C TRP A 129 -13.38 18.38 -4.53
N SER A 130 -12.43 18.86 -3.73
CA SER A 130 -12.71 19.42 -2.40
C SER A 130 -11.92 20.68 -2.14
N THR A 131 -12.64 21.79 -1.98
CA THR A 131 -12.07 23.08 -1.60
C THR A 131 -12.21 23.39 -0.11
N GLN A 132 -12.91 22.55 0.66
CA GLN A 132 -13.27 22.84 2.06
C GLN A 132 -12.28 22.28 3.08
N VAL A 133 -11.50 21.25 2.70
CA VAL A 133 -10.58 20.59 3.61
C VAL A 133 -9.23 20.40 2.91
N THR A 134 -8.16 20.82 3.55
CA THR A 134 -6.80 20.60 3.03
C THR A 134 -6.40 19.15 3.23
N HIS A 135 -6.03 18.49 2.13
CA HIS A 135 -5.45 17.16 2.12
C HIS A 135 -3.97 17.28 1.76
N GLY A 136 -3.09 17.30 2.74
CA GLY A 136 -1.66 17.51 2.51
C GLY A 136 -1.26 18.99 2.64
N GLY A 137 -0.07 19.36 2.13
CA GLY A 137 0.52 20.67 2.22
C GLY A 137 1.77 20.69 3.11
N ASP A 138 2.24 21.88 3.48
CA ASP A 138 3.51 22.08 4.18
C ASP A 138 3.50 21.72 5.67
N TYR A 139 2.39 21.18 6.18
CA TYR A 139 2.32 20.73 7.57
C TYR A 139 3.19 19.50 7.81
N PRO A 140 3.90 19.42 8.95
CA PRO A 140 4.61 18.19 9.31
C PRO A 140 3.69 16.98 9.33
N ARG A 141 4.07 15.89 8.66
CA ARG A 141 3.27 14.65 8.53
C ARG A 141 2.83 14.02 9.85
N ARG A 142 3.39 14.46 10.97
CA ARG A 142 3.02 14.01 12.33
C ARG A 142 1.76 14.65 12.90
N PHE A 143 1.22 15.69 12.24
CA PHE A 143 0.00 16.35 12.69
C PHE A 143 -1.19 15.90 11.83
N PRO A 144 -2.37 15.69 12.45
CA PRO A 144 -3.59 15.40 11.70
C PRO A 144 -4.06 16.66 10.96
N PHE A 145 -4.47 16.50 9.69
CA PHE A 145 -4.99 17.59 8.87
C PHE A 145 -6.51 17.83 9.09
N HIS A 146 -7.24 16.74 9.30
CA HIS A 146 -8.69 16.78 9.46
C HIS A 146 -9.20 15.56 10.25
N ARG A 147 -10.45 15.68 10.68
CA ARG A 147 -11.15 14.56 11.32
C ARG A 147 -11.68 13.60 10.26
N VAL A 148 -11.72 12.33 10.59
CA VAL A 148 -12.36 11.28 9.80
C VAL A 148 -13.52 10.69 10.60
N ARG A 149 -14.59 10.27 9.90
CA ARG A 149 -15.71 9.54 10.48
C ARG A 149 -15.69 8.11 9.95
N THR A 150 -15.64 7.14 10.85
CA THR A 150 -15.82 5.75 10.49
C THR A 150 -17.28 5.38 10.53
N THR A 151 -17.79 4.71 9.48
CA THR A 151 -19.21 4.35 9.35
C THR A 151 -19.52 2.91 9.74
N GLY A 152 -18.51 2.14 10.12
CA GLY A 152 -18.63 0.73 10.54
C GLY A 152 -17.34 -0.06 10.36
N GLY A 153 -17.43 -1.38 10.56
CA GLY A 153 -16.33 -2.30 10.46
C GLY A 153 -15.32 -2.20 11.60
N ARG A 154 -14.24 -2.97 11.50
CA ARG A 154 -13.21 -3.06 12.56
C ARG A 154 -12.53 -1.73 12.89
N MET A 155 -12.43 -0.80 11.93
CA MET A 155 -11.87 0.53 12.18
C MET A 155 -12.68 1.38 13.15
N LYS A 156 -13.96 1.03 13.41
CA LYS A 156 -14.78 1.73 14.40
C LYS A 156 -14.54 1.20 15.82
N GLU A 157 -14.03 -0.03 15.92
CA GLU A 157 -13.78 -0.73 17.19
C GLU A 157 -12.39 -0.40 17.76
N LEU A 158 -11.50 0.19 16.94
CA LEU A 158 -10.18 0.69 17.29
C LEU A 158 -10.21 2.15 17.76
#